data_71e37b9ad19dfca980ea5f0b59a926b4
#
_entry.id   71e37b9ad19dfca980ea5f0b59a926b4
#
_cell.length_a   1.000
_cell.length_b   1.000
_cell.length_c   1.000
_cell.angle_alpha   90.00
_cell.angle_beta   90.00
_cell.angle_gamma   90.00
#
_symmetry.space_group_name_H-M   'P 1'
#
loop_
_entity.id
_entity.type
_entity.pdbx_description
1 polymer ?
#
loop_
_entity_poly.entity_id
_entity_poly.type
_entity_poly.pdbx_seq_one_letter_code
_entity_poly.pdbx_strand_id
1 'polypeptide(L)'
;MFSSEARIRDSRWREPVRRIEAAALGLFWLGARALPPRRAARTGARLFAWLGPRLRKQDFVRSNLARLFPAAGPARIEALAREVWANFGAILAEYPHLPRFCAPDPSPFLRVAIAPETRDIVARREPAIYVAAHLANWELATAAIGRLGIALSAVYAPQGNPHVDAMIQARRAALGCRFVGKANCMRRLLSDLEAGRSVGMLPDQRTDAGELVPFFGCPAPTTIGPAWLALRRGCPLVPVQVERLGPADYQVTFHAPLVRGERSADRSRVLRLTAELNALFERWIRVHPGQWLCMRRRWPRAAAPALPQAAGGEVRACA
;
A
#
# COMPACT_ATOMS: atom_id res chain seq x y z
N MET A 1 -3.94 -2.00 -43.32
CA MET A 1 -2.92 -3.06 -43.39
C MET A 1 -1.59 -2.72 -42.68
N PHE A 2 -1.43 -1.53 -42.09
CA PHE A 2 -0.19 -1.09 -41.40
C PHE A 2 -0.14 -1.29 -39.87
N SER A 3 -1.14 -1.97 -39.26
CA SER A 3 -1.24 -2.06 -37.80
C SER A 3 -0.66 -3.34 -37.16
N SER A 4 -0.37 -4.38 -37.95
CA SER A 4 0.15 -5.66 -37.44
C SER A 4 1.66 -5.69 -37.35
N GLU A 5 2.36 -5.11 -38.31
CA GLU A 5 3.83 -5.09 -38.31
C GLU A 5 4.41 -4.15 -37.24
N ALA A 6 3.75 -3.02 -36.97
CA ALA A 6 4.13 -2.14 -35.86
C ALA A 6 3.96 -2.80 -34.49
N ARG A 7 2.90 -3.62 -34.30
CA ARG A 7 2.69 -4.41 -33.07
C ARG A 7 3.70 -5.56 -32.91
N ILE A 8 4.08 -6.21 -34.01
CA ILE A 8 5.06 -7.30 -34.02
C ILE A 8 6.48 -6.75 -33.73
N ARG A 9 6.80 -5.59 -34.31
CA ARG A 9 8.08 -4.91 -34.08
C ARG A 9 8.20 -4.41 -32.63
N ASP A 10 7.11 -3.94 -32.01
CA ASP A 10 7.03 -3.51 -30.61
C ASP A 10 7.17 -4.71 -29.63
N SER A 11 6.77 -5.93 -30.02
CA SER A 11 6.90 -7.14 -29.22
C SER A 11 8.34 -7.69 -29.14
N ARG A 12 9.10 -7.58 -30.22
CA ARG A 12 10.49 -8.11 -30.27
C ARG A 12 11.46 -7.35 -29.34
N TRP A 13 11.27 -6.04 -29.15
CA TRP A 13 12.09 -5.22 -28.29
C TRP A 13 11.62 -5.22 -26.82
N ARG A 14 10.43 -5.64 -26.54
CA ARG A 14 9.89 -5.69 -25.18
C ARG A 14 10.59 -6.73 -24.31
N GLU A 15 10.89 -7.89 -24.86
CA GLU A 15 11.49 -8.98 -24.09
C GLU A 15 12.96 -8.71 -23.71
N PRO A 16 13.86 -8.24 -24.59
CA PRO A 16 15.19 -7.82 -24.19
C PRO A 16 15.19 -6.71 -23.13
N VAL A 17 14.31 -5.69 -23.28
CA VAL A 17 14.17 -4.60 -22.29
C VAL A 17 13.73 -5.15 -20.93
N ARG A 18 12.77 -6.07 -20.89
CA ARG A 18 12.32 -6.71 -19.66
C ARG A 18 13.43 -7.49 -18.96
N ARG A 19 14.26 -8.20 -19.71
CA ARG A 19 15.42 -8.91 -19.17
C ARG A 19 16.47 -7.95 -18.62
N ILE A 20 16.73 -6.84 -19.30
CA ILE A 20 17.65 -5.80 -18.82
C ILE A 20 17.13 -5.18 -17.53
N GLU A 21 15.84 -4.85 -17.44
CA GLU A 21 15.21 -4.34 -16.22
C GLU A 21 15.34 -5.33 -15.06
N ALA A 22 15.08 -6.62 -15.31
CA ALA A 22 15.20 -7.66 -14.31
C ALA A 22 16.67 -7.86 -13.87
N ALA A 23 17.61 -7.85 -14.82
CA ALA A 23 19.03 -7.94 -14.53
C ALA A 23 19.53 -6.74 -13.71
N ALA A 24 19.11 -5.52 -14.06
CA ALA A 24 19.42 -4.30 -13.31
C ALA A 24 18.90 -4.36 -11.87
N LEU A 25 17.67 -4.85 -11.68
CA LEU A 25 17.12 -5.09 -10.34
C LEU A 25 17.88 -6.17 -9.59
N GLY A 26 18.28 -7.26 -10.28
CA GLY A 26 19.06 -8.33 -9.70
C GLY A 26 20.43 -7.86 -9.20
N LEU A 27 21.15 -7.07 -10.00
CA LEU A 27 22.41 -6.44 -9.62
C LEU A 27 22.26 -5.49 -8.44
N PHE A 28 21.22 -4.66 -8.45
CA PHE A 28 20.89 -3.78 -7.33
C PHE A 28 20.64 -4.59 -6.05
N TRP A 29 19.89 -5.68 -6.12
CA TRP A 29 19.62 -6.54 -4.98
C TRP A 29 20.86 -7.32 -4.50
N LEU A 30 21.74 -7.70 -5.40
CA LEU A 30 23.01 -8.32 -5.03
C LEU A 30 23.85 -7.35 -4.19
N GLY A 31 23.99 -6.10 -4.63
CA GLY A 31 24.67 -5.05 -3.88
C GLY A 31 23.97 -4.72 -2.55
N ALA A 32 22.64 -4.63 -2.54
CA ALA A 32 21.87 -4.39 -1.32
C ALA A 32 22.05 -5.52 -0.30
N ARG A 33 22.05 -6.78 -0.75
CA ARG A 33 22.25 -7.96 0.09
C ARG A 33 23.62 -8.01 0.77
N ALA A 34 24.64 -7.47 0.13
CA ALA A 34 26.00 -7.40 0.68
C ALA A 34 26.10 -6.40 1.86
N LEU A 35 25.12 -5.51 2.03
CA LEU A 35 25.10 -4.53 3.11
C LEU A 35 24.19 -4.97 4.25
N PRO A 36 24.46 -4.54 5.51
CA PRO A 36 23.49 -4.67 6.58
C PRO A 36 22.17 -3.94 6.23
N PRO A 37 20.98 -4.41 6.69
CA PRO A 37 19.68 -3.87 6.30
C PRO A 37 19.57 -2.33 6.42
N ARG A 38 20.07 -1.77 7.53
CA ARG A 38 20.07 -0.31 7.75
C ARG A 38 20.91 0.46 6.75
N ARG A 39 22.06 -0.09 6.34
CA ARG A 39 22.94 0.51 5.32
C ARG A 39 22.33 0.36 3.94
N ALA A 40 21.78 -0.81 3.61
CA ALA A 40 21.08 -1.06 2.36
C ALA A 40 19.93 -0.06 2.17
N ALA A 41 19.06 0.08 3.17
CA ALA A 41 17.95 1.03 3.15
C ALA A 41 18.42 2.49 2.93
N ARG A 42 19.47 2.94 3.66
CA ARG A 42 20.03 4.30 3.46
C ARG A 42 20.59 4.51 2.06
N THR A 43 21.33 3.53 1.54
CA THR A 43 21.93 3.62 0.20
C THR A 43 20.86 3.64 -0.88
N GLY A 44 19.86 2.75 -0.78
CA GLY A 44 18.71 2.75 -1.67
C GLY A 44 17.93 4.06 -1.62
N ALA A 45 17.67 4.59 -0.42
CA ALA A 45 16.99 5.87 -0.24
C ALA A 45 17.75 7.03 -0.94
N ARG A 46 19.06 7.15 -0.71
CA ARG A 46 19.88 8.20 -1.33
C ARG A 46 19.91 8.09 -2.85
N LEU A 47 20.10 6.88 -3.36
CA LEU A 47 20.12 6.61 -4.79
C LEU A 47 18.83 7.04 -5.46
N PHE A 48 17.68 6.64 -4.90
CA PHE A 48 16.39 6.95 -5.52
C PHE A 48 15.91 8.38 -5.23
N ALA A 49 16.31 9.01 -4.14
CA ALA A 49 16.11 10.45 -3.94
C ALA A 49 16.79 11.29 -5.04
N TRP A 50 17.93 10.79 -5.57
CA TRP A 50 18.66 11.43 -6.67
C TRP A 50 18.10 11.01 -8.05
N LEU A 51 17.88 9.72 -8.29
CA LEU A 51 17.44 9.17 -9.58
C LEU A 51 15.96 9.44 -9.85
N GLY A 52 15.12 9.28 -8.84
CA GLY A 52 13.66 9.27 -8.93
C GLY A 52 13.06 10.50 -9.61
N PRO A 53 13.49 11.73 -9.26
CA PRO A 53 13.02 12.96 -9.91
C PRO A 53 13.24 13.01 -11.44
N ARG A 54 14.11 12.16 -11.99
CA ARG A 54 14.40 12.05 -13.43
C ARG A 54 13.54 11.01 -14.14
N LEU A 55 12.77 10.22 -13.37
CA LEU A 55 11.94 9.15 -13.92
C LEU A 55 10.55 9.67 -14.33
N ARG A 56 9.95 9.05 -15.36
CA ARG A 56 8.61 9.41 -15.87
C ARG A 56 7.50 9.43 -14.81
N LYS A 57 7.66 8.68 -13.73
CA LYS A 57 6.66 8.61 -12.65
C LYS A 57 6.69 9.85 -11.73
N GLN A 58 7.69 10.71 -11.85
CA GLN A 58 7.78 11.96 -11.08
C GLN A 58 6.54 12.83 -11.24
N ASP A 59 5.97 12.90 -12.46
CA ASP A 59 4.77 13.71 -12.72
C ASP A 59 3.54 13.19 -11.94
N PHE A 60 3.43 11.87 -11.75
CA PHE A 60 2.37 11.31 -10.92
C PHE A 60 2.57 11.63 -9.45
N VAL A 61 3.81 11.54 -8.96
CA VAL A 61 4.16 11.89 -7.58
C VAL A 61 3.83 13.35 -7.32
N ARG A 62 4.31 14.28 -8.15
CA ARG A 62 4.01 15.71 -8.06
C ARG A 62 2.51 16.00 -8.08
N SER A 63 1.80 15.45 -9.07
CA SER A 63 0.37 15.67 -9.23
C SER A 63 -0.44 15.18 -8.04
N ASN A 64 -0.09 14.03 -7.46
CA ASN A 64 -0.74 13.51 -6.28
C ASN A 64 -0.42 14.40 -5.06
N LEU A 65 0.84 14.72 -4.81
CA LEU A 65 1.25 15.56 -3.67
C LEU A 65 0.67 16.96 -3.73
N ALA A 66 0.65 17.59 -4.90
CA ALA A 66 0.03 18.91 -5.08
C ALA A 66 -1.47 18.91 -4.73
N ARG A 67 -2.15 17.78 -4.95
CA ARG A 67 -3.56 17.63 -4.57
C ARG A 67 -3.74 17.40 -3.06
N LEU A 68 -2.81 16.71 -2.43
CA LEU A 68 -2.81 16.54 -0.97
C LEU A 68 -2.54 17.85 -0.24
N PHE A 69 -1.67 18.69 -0.80
CA PHE A 69 -1.18 19.91 -0.19
C PHE A 69 -1.37 21.11 -1.14
N PRO A 70 -2.61 21.53 -1.43
CA PRO A 70 -2.87 22.59 -2.41
C PRO A 70 -2.27 23.96 -2.03
N ALA A 71 -2.03 24.19 -0.74
CA ALA A 71 -1.37 25.39 -0.26
C ALA A 71 0.17 25.30 -0.26
N ALA A 72 0.76 24.14 -0.60
CA ALA A 72 2.20 23.98 -0.61
C ALA A 72 2.80 24.55 -1.90
N GLY A 73 3.82 25.39 -1.75
CA GLY A 73 4.58 25.88 -2.89
C GLY A 73 5.39 24.79 -3.60
N PRO A 74 5.84 25.05 -4.86
CA PRO A 74 6.55 24.06 -5.69
C PRO A 74 7.76 23.44 -4.98
N ALA A 75 8.54 24.22 -4.25
CA ALA A 75 9.73 23.74 -3.53
C ALA A 75 9.37 22.67 -2.47
N ARG A 76 8.26 22.86 -1.75
CA ARG A 76 7.78 21.87 -0.77
C ARG A 76 7.31 20.57 -1.44
N ILE A 77 6.60 20.69 -2.57
CA ILE A 77 6.16 19.53 -3.35
C ILE A 77 7.37 18.73 -3.86
N GLU A 78 8.42 19.40 -4.35
CA GLU A 78 9.67 18.75 -4.78
C GLU A 78 10.40 18.07 -3.61
N ALA A 79 10.44 18.68 -2.45
CA ALA A 79 11.02 18.09 -1.25
C ALA A 79 10.28 16.80 -0.87
N LEU A 80 8.95 16.84 -0.78
CA LEU A 80 8.11 15.68 -0.52
C LEU A 80 8.25 14.59 -1.60
N ALA A 81 8.34 14.97 -2.86
CA ALA A 81 8.55 14.02 -3.95
C ALA A 81 9.89 13.28 -3.81
N ARG A 82 10.96 13.96 -3.39
CA ARG A 82 12.24 13.29 -3.08
C ARG A 82 12.13 12.33 -1.91
N GLU A 83 11.36 12.67 -0.87
CA GLU A 83 11.07 11.76 0.24
C GLU A 83 10.34 10.50 -0.22
N VAL A 84 9.32 10.63 -1.10
CA VAL A 84 8.61 9.48 -1.71
C VAL A 84 9.59 8.58 -2.46
N TRP A 85 10.48 9.16 -3.26
CA TRP A 85 11.49 8.38 -3.97
C TRP A 85 12.52 7.75 -3.04
N ALA A 86 12.93 8.47 -1.99
CA ALA A 86 13.81 7.92 -0.96
C ALA A 86 13.18 6.70 -0.28
N ASN A 87 11.90 6.80 0.12
CA ASN A 87 11.19 5.68 0.70
C ASN A 87 11.08 4.49 -0.27
N PHE A 88 10.75 4.73 -1.53
CA PHE A 88 10.71 3.69 -2.56
C PHE A 88 12.05 2.98 -2.72
N GLY A 89 13.16 3.74 -2.79
CA GLY A 89 14.51 3.19 -2.90
C GLY A 89 14.91 2.36 -1.68
N ALA A 90 14.52 2.82 -0.48
CA ALA A 90 14.73 2.05 0.75
C ALA A 90 13.97 0.71 0.70
N ILE A 91 12.69 0.72 0.31
CA ILE A 91 11.88 -0.50 0.16
C ILE A 91 12.53 -1.47 -0.81
N LEU A 92 12.96 -1.00 -2.00
CA LEU A 92 13.62 -1.86 -2.97
C LEU A 92 14.89 -2.52 -2.41
N ALA A 93 15.70 -1.75 -1.65
CA ALA A 93 16.92 -2.27 -1.03
C ALA A 93 16.64 -3.22 0.15
N GLU A 94 15.46 -3.17 0.73
CA GLU A 94 15.02 -4.02 1.84
C GLU A 94 14.48 -5.38 1.37
N TYR A 95 14.05 -5.56 0.11
CA TYR A 95 13.53 -6.84 -0.39
C TYR A 95 14.47 -8.03 -0.18
N PRO A 96 15.80 -7.95 -0.40
CA PRO A 96 16.71 -9.06 -0.10
C PRO A 96 16.78 -9.41 1.39
N HIS A 97 16.32 -8.51 2.27
CA HIS A 97 16.37 -8.66 3.71
C HIS A 97 15.01 -9.03 4.33
N LEU A 98 13.94 -9.23 3.54
CA LEU A 98 12.61 -9.60 4.04
C LEU A 98 12.64 -10.75 5.08
N PRO A 99 13.44 -11.83 4.92
CA PRO A 99 13.51 -12.87 5.94
C PRO A 99 13.94 -12.36 7.33
N ARG A 100 14.78 -11.32 7.38
CA ARG A 100 15.21 -10.72 8.67
C ARG A 100 14.10 -9.93 9.36
N PHE A 101 13.20 -9.33 8.59
CA PHE A 101 12.02 -8.63 9.12
C PHE A 101 10.93 -9.62 9.58
N CYS A 102 10.92 -10.83 9.02
CA CYS A 102 9.99 -11.90 9.40
C CYS A 102 10.47 -12.70 10.63
N ALA A 103 11.70 -12.45 11.11
CA ALA A 103 12.24 -13.15 12.27
C ALA A 103 11.35 -12.96 13.52
N PRO A 104 11.26 -13.96 14.41
CA PRO A 104 10.49 -13.85 15.66
C PRO A 104 10.89 -12.67 16.53
N ASP A 105 10.03 -12.26 17.46
CA ASP A 105 10.36 -11.25 18.45
C ASP A 105 11.39 -11.77 19.50
N PRO A 106 12.23 -10.86 20.04
CA PRO A 106 12.34 -9.45 19.68
C PRO A 106 13.09 -9.22 18.36
N SER A 107 12.50 -8.39 17.48
CA SER A 107 13.15 -8.00 16.23
C SER A 107 13.76 -6.61 16.34
N PRO A 108 15.03 -6.42 15.95
CA PRO A 108 15.65 -5.10 15.96
C PRO A 108 15.14 -4.17 14.84
N PHE A 109 14.23 -4.66 13.99
CA PHE A 109 13.76 -3.96 12.78
C PHE A 109 12.27 -3.66 12.79
N LEU A 110 11.48 -4.41 13.56
CA LEU A 110 10.02 -4.38 13.47
C LEU A 110 9.40 -4.47 14.86
N ARG A 111 8.78 -3.39 15.31
CA ARG A 111 7.94 -3.34 16.51
C ARG A 111 6.48 -3.52 16.11
N VAL A 112 5.72 -4.24 16.93
CA VAL A 112 4.29 -4.48 16.70
C VAL A 112 3.51 -3.94 17.89
N ALA A 113 2.53 -3.06 17.60
CA ALA A 113 1.55 -2.61 18.57
C ALA A 113 0.16 -3.09 18.14
N ILE A 114 -0.67 -3.50 19.10
CA ILE A 114 -1.99 -4.07 18.82
C ILE A 114 -2.99 -3.41 19.76
N ALA A 115 -4.05 -2.80 19.18
CA ALA A 115 -5.17 -2.28 19.96
C ALA A 115 -5.87 -3.39 20.76
N PRO A 116 -6.43 -3.09 21.94
CA PRO A 116 -7.09 -4.10 22.80
C PRO A 116 -8.13 -4.92 22.05
N GLU A 117 -9.00 -4.29 21.26
CA GLU A 117 -10.06 -4.93 20.49
C GLU A 117 -9.52 -5.91 19.44
N THR A 118 -8.37 -5.58 18.86
CA THR A 118 -7.71 -6.44 17.87
C THR A 118 -6.93 -7.57 18.52
N ARG A 119 -6.42 -7.41 19.76
CA ARG A 119 -5.83 -8.52 20.52
C ARG A 119 -6.82 -9.66 20.74
N ASP A 120 -8.09 -9.34 21.04
CA ASP A 120 -9.13 -10.32 21.19
C ASP A 120 -9.40 -11.09 19.87
N ILE A 121 -9.43 -10.40 18.73
CA ILE A 121 -9.56 -11.00 17.40
C ILE A 121 -8.41 -12.00 17.14
N VAL A 122 -7.17 -11.58 17.42
CA VAL A 122 -5.97 -12.40 17.23
C VAL A 122 -5.99 -13.61 18.18
N ALA A 123 -6.30 -13.42 19.45
CA ALA A 123 -6.33 -14.48 20.46
C ALA A 123 -7.36 -15.56 20.13
N ARG A 124 -8.51 -15.18 19.60
CA ARG A 124 -9.59 -16.11 19.15
C ARG A 124 -9.33 -16.69 17.77
N ARG A 125 -8.26 -16.27 17.08
CA ARG A 125 -7.99 -16.63 15.68
C ARG A 125 -9.19 -16.35 14.76
N GLU A 126 -9.92 -15.28 15.03
CA GLU A 126 -11.08 -14.87 14.26
C GLU A 126 -10.63 -14.43 12.86
N PRO A 127 -11.19 -15.00 11.77
CA PRO A 127 -10.87 -14.55 10.43
C PRO A 127 -11.23 -13.08 10.25
N ALA A 128 -10.27 -12.27 9.82
CA ALA A 128 -10.43 -10.83 9.69
C ALA A 128 -9.93 -10.33 8.33
N ILE A 129 -10.36 -9.13 7.96
CA ILE A 129 -9.88 -8.41 6.78
C ILE A 129 -8.92 -7.34 7.26
N TYR A 130 -7.63 -7.56 7.03
CA TYR A 130 -6.56 -6.62 7.34
C TYR A 130 -6.34 -5.68 6.16
N VAL A 131 -6.39 -4.38 6.42
CA VAL A 131 -6.22 -3.35 5.39
C VAL A 131 -5.10 -2.40 5.76
N ALA A 132 -4.20 -2.17 4.82
CA ALA A 132 -3.14 -1.19 4.96
C ALA A 132 -3.10 -0.26 3.75
N ALA A 133 -2.39 0.86 3.86
CA ALA A 133 -2.04 1.69 2.72
C ALA A 133 -0.63 1.34 2.21
N HIS A 134 -0.30 1.75 0.98
CA HIS A 134 1.06 1.66 0.46
C HIS A 134 1.97 2.70 1.16
N LEU A 135 2.03 2.64 2.50
CA LEU A 135 2.87 3.46 3.35
C LEU A 135 4.13 2.72 3.75
N ALA A 136 5.22 3.43 3.89
CA ALA A 136 6.52 2.90 4.31
C ALA A 136 6.88 1.62 3.54
N ASN A 137 7.27 0.54 4.21
CA ASN A 137 7.38 -0.79 3.61
C ASN A 137 6.15 -1.63 3.98
N TRP A 138 5.09 -1.52 3.20
CA TRP A 138 3.80 -2.20 3.43
C TRP A 138 3.91 -3.74 3.46
N GLU A 139 4.96 -4.34 2.92
CA GLU A 139 5.20 -5.78 3.04
C GLU A 139 5.28 -6.22 4.50
N LEU A 140 5.69 -5.30 5.39
CA LEU A 140 5.85 -5.58 6.81
C LEU A 140 4.51 -5.71 7.56
N ALA A 141 3.41 -5.20 7.00
CA ALA A 141 2.07 -5.54 7.51
C ALA A 141 1.84 -7.06 7.41
N THR A 142 2.19 -7.66 6.26
CA THR A 142 2.09 -9.11 6.05
C THR A 142 3.05 -9.88 6.98
N ALA A 143 4.29 -9.39 7.14
CA ALA A 143 5.25 -9.99 8.06
C ALA A 143 4.75 -9.97 9.51
N ALA A 144 4.19 -8.84 9.96
CA ALA A 144 3.62 -8.71 11.31
C ALA A 144 2.41 -9.63 11.52
N ILE A 145 1.51 -9.75 10.53
CA ILE A 145 0.37 -10.67 10.56
C ILE A 145 0.86 -12.12 10.68
N GLY A 146 1.88 -12.49 9.90
CA GLY A 146 2.49 -13.83 9.96
C GLY A 146 3.09 -14.16 11.33
N ARG A 147 3.75 -13.18 11.99
CA ARG A 147 4.29 -13.34 13.35
C ARG A 147 3.21 -13.60 14.40
N LEU A 148 1.99 -13.10 14.18
CA LEU A 148 0.84 -13.37 15.04
C LEU A 148 0.23 -14.77 14.79
N GLY A 149 0.81 -15.57 13.89
CA GLY A 149 0.33 -16.91 13.56
C GLY A 149 -0.96 -16.91 12.74
N ILE A 150 -1.29 -15.80 12.10
CA ILE A 150 -2.53 -15.62 11.31
C ILE A 150 -2.30 -16.15 9.90
N ALA A 151 -3.13 -17.12 9.48
CA ALA A 151 -3.15 -17.61 8.12
C ALA A 151 -3.74 -16.54 7.18
N LEU A 152 -2.91 -15.93 6.31
CA LEU A 152 -3.28 -14.80 5.48
C LEU A 152 -3.33 -15.15 3.99
N SER A 153 -4.33 -14.61 3.29
CA SER A 153 -4.41 -14.51 1.82
C SER A 153 -4.34 -13.05 1.42
N ALA A 154 -3.22 -12.61 0.84
CA ALA A 154 -2.97 -11.22 0.48
C ALA A 154 -3.23 -10.98 -1.02
N VAL A 155 -4.01 -9.95 -1.33
CA VAL A 155 -4.27 -9.55 -2.73
C VAL A 155 -3.06 -8.83 -3.29
N TYR A 156 -2.64 -9.22 -4.49
CA TYR A 156 -1.56 -8.53 -5.20
C TYR A 156 -1.91 -8.26 -6.67
N ALA A 157 -1.30 -7.22 -7.23
CA ALA A 157 -1.33 -6.94 -8.66
C ALA A 157 0.02 -7.34 -9.27
N PRO A 158 0.04 -8.25 -10.27
CA PRO A 158 1.28 -8.62 -10.96
C PRO A 158 1.99 -7.41 -11.55
N GLN A 159 3.31 -7.44 -11.54
CA GLN A 159 4.11 -6.41 -12.18
C GLN A 159 4.02 -6.52 -13.71
N GLY A 160 4.15 -5.39 -14.41
CA GLY A 160 4.11 -5.39 -15.88
C GLY A 160 5.25 -6.14 -16.56
N ASN A 161 6.37 -6.34 -15.84
CA ASN A 161 7.49 -7.17 -16.26
C ASN A 161 7.43 -8.52 -15.52
N PRO A 162 7.17 -9.65 -16.20
CA PRO A 162 7.02 -10.96 -15.55
C PRO A 162 8.29 -11.46 -14.87
N HIS A 163 9.46 -11.09 -15.38
CA HIS A 163 10.72 -11.46 -14.73
C HIS A 163 10.88 -10.73 -13.39
N VAL A 164 10.57 -9.44 -13.35
CA VAL A 164 10.57 -8.65 -12.11
C VAL A 164 9.50 -9.18 -11.15
N ASP A 165 8.31 -9.53 -11.65
CA ASP A 165 7.24 -10.11 -10.82
C ASP A 165 7.70 -11.41 -10.17
N ALA A 166 8.28 -12.34 -10.93
CA ALA A 166 8.81 -13.60 -10.40
C ALA A 166 9.89 -13.36 -9.34
N MET A 167 10.80 -12.42 -9.55
CA MET A 167 11.82 -12.04 -8.57
C MET A 167 11.22 -11.51 -7.27
N ILE A 168 10.21 -10.67 -7.35
CA ILE A 168 9.48 -10.12 -6.18
C ILE A 168 8.76 -11.24 -5.44
N GLN A 169 8.02 -12.10 -6.15
CA GLN A 169 7.30 -13.21 -5.53
C GLN A 169 8.25 -14.19 -4.82
N ALA A 170 9.43 -14.46 -5.40
CA ALA A 170 10.44 -15.28 -4.75
C ALA A 170 10.93 -14.67 -3.42
N ARG A 171 11.03 -13.33 -3.31
CA ARG A 171 11.38 -12.68 -2.04
C ARG A 171 10.21 -12.67 -1.05
N ARG A 172 8.98 -12.50 -1.54
CA ARG A 172 7.76 -12.54 -0.74
C ARG A 172 7.45 -13.92 -0.15
N ALA A 173 8.06 -14.99 -0.66
CA ALA A 173 7.93 -16.32 -0.07
C ALA A 173 8.27 -16.33 1.44
N ALA A 174 9.22 -15.48 1.87
CA ALA A 174 9.56 -15.32 3.29
C ALA A 174 8.42 -14.79 4.17
N LEU A 175 7.39 -14.15 3.59
CA LEU A 175 6.25 -13.59 4.32
C LEU A 175 5.26 -14.67 4.80
N GLY A 176 5.37 -15.91 4.30
CA GLY A 176 4.56 -17.04 4.75
C GLY A 176 3.05 -16.91 4.46
N CYS A 177 2.64 -15.99 3.57
CA CYS A 177 1.24 -15.82 3.19
C CYS A 177 0.94 -16.35 1.78
N ARG A 178 -0.34 -16.59 1.49
CA ARG A 178 -0.80 -16.91 0.14
C ARG A 178 -1.05 -15.60 -0.62
N PHE A 179 -0.40 -15.42 -1.77
CA PHE A 179 -0.70 -14.31 -2.66
C PHE A 179 -1.79 -14.69 -3.65
N VAL A 180 -2.84 -13.85 -3.74
CA VAL A 180 -3.99 -14.02 -4.64
C VAL A 180 -3.97 -12.89 -5.66
N GLY A 181 -3.90 -13.24 -6.94
CA GLY A 181 -3.91 -12.25 -8.02
C GLY A 181 -5.20 -11.42 -8.02
N LYS A 182 -5.09 -10.11 -8.27
CA LYS A 182 -6.20 -9.15 -8.23
C LYS A 182 -7.38 -9.51 -9.16
N ALA A 183 -7.10 -10.13 -10.30
CA ALA A 183 -8.16 -10.48 -11.27
C ALA A 183 -9.08 -11.54 -10.67
N ASN A 184 -10.40 -11.23 -10.62
CA ASN A 184 -11.46 -12.13 -10.14
C ASN A 184 -11.22 -12.73 -8.74
N CYS A 185 -10.46 -12.05 -7.87
CA CYS A 185 -10.07 -12.57 -6.57
C CYS A 185 -11.22 -12.74 -5.57
N MET A 186 -12.33 -12.00 -5.70
CA MET A 186 -13.37 -11.89 -4.67
C MET A 186 -13.98 -13.26 -4.27
N ARG A 187 -14.27 -14.14 -5.24
CA ARG A 187 -14.77 -15.48 -4.94
C ARG A 187 -13.78 -16.29 -4.12
N ARG A 188 -12.49 -16.20 -4.47
CA ARG A 188 -11.42 -16.88 -3.74
C ARG A 188 -11.27 -16.35 -2.33
N LEU A 189 -11.34 -15.03 -2.15
CA LEU A 189 -11.22 -14.40 -0.83
C LEU A 189 -12.40 -14.77 0.08
N LEU A 190 -13.62 -14.86 -0.46
CA LEU A 190 -14.78 -15.39 0.28
C LEU A 190 -14.55 -16.82 0.76
N SER A 191 -14.10 -17.71 -0.14
CA SER A 191 -13.78 -19.11 0.20
C SER A 191 -12.64 -19.20 1.23
N ASP A 192 -11.62 -18.34 1.13
CA ASP A 192 -10.52 -18.30 2.09
C ASP A 192 -11.01 -17.85 3.49
N LEU A 193 -11.92 -16.87 3.58
CA LEU A 193 -12.56 -16.46 4.84
C LEU A 193 -13.41 -17.58 5.43
N GLU A 194 -14.16 -18.32 4.60
CA GLU A 194 -14.95 -19.49 5.02
C GLU A 194 -14.08 -20.62 5.56
N ALA A 195 -12.89 -20.78 4.99
CA ALA A 195 -11.89 -21.75 5.44
C ALA A 195 -11.08 -21.27 6.66
N GLY A 196 -11.49 -20.19 7.33
CA GLY A 196 -10.82 -19.67 8.53
C GLY A 196 -9.55 -18.86 8.25
N ARG A 197 -9.26 -18.50 6.98
CA ARG A 197 -8.11 -17.66 6.63
C ARG A 197 -8.51 -16.20 6.65
N SER A 198 -7.62 -15.34 7.11
CA SER A 198 -7.77 -13.89 7.01
C SER A 198 -7.39 -13.39 5.61
N VAL A 199 -7.83 -12.20 5.27
CA VAL A 199 -7.57 -11.53 3.98
C VAL A 199 -6.79 -10.24 4.19
N GLY A 200 -5.76 -10.00 3.36
CA GLY A 200 -4.97 -8.76 3.33
C GLY A 200 -5.19 -7.97 2.06
N MET A 201 -5.46 -6.66 2.17
CA MET A 201 -5.69 -5.78 1.02
C MET A 201 -5.07 -4.39 1.23
N LEU A 202 -4.66 -3.76 0.10
CA LEU A 202 -4.13 -2.39 0.04
C LEU A 202 -5.03 -1.53 -0.87
N PRO A 203 -6.12 -0.93 -0.35
CA PRO A 203 -7.14 -0.27 -1.19
C PRO A 203 -6.88 1.21 -1.47
N ASP A 204 -5.77 1.79 -1.05
CA ASP A 204 -5.44 3.22 -1.17
C ASP A 204 -5.07 3.67 -2.59
N GLN A 205 -4.76 2.75 -3.50
CA GLN A 205 -4.45 3.07 -4.90
C GLN A 205 -5.71 3.06 -5.77
N ARG A 206 -5.62 3.75 -6.92
CA ARG A 206 -6.69 3.80 -7.92
C ARG A 206 -7.05 2.41 -8.43
N THR A 207 -8.34 2.14 -8.48
CA THR A 207 -8.93 0.97 -9.13
C THR A 207 -9.92 1.46 -10.17
N ASP A 208 -9.66 1.26 -11.47
CA ASP A 208 -10.47 1.84 -12.56
C ASP A 208 -11.94 1.37 -12.53
N ALA A 209 -12.20 0.15 -12.08
CA ALA A 209 -13.54 -0.38 -11.84
C ALA A 209 -14.06 -0.09 -10.41
N GLY A 210 -13.42 0.83 -9.68
CA GLY A 210 -13.82 1.19 -8.32
C GLY A 210 -14.90 2.27 -8.28
N GLU A 211 -15.52 2.40 -7.12
CA GLU A 211 -16.50 3.46 -6.84
C GLU A 211 -15.81 4.80 -6.60
N LEU A 212 -16.51 5.89 -6.93
CA LEU A 212 -16.03 7.23 -6.59
C LEU A 212 -16.31 7.51 -5.12
N VAL A 213 -15.27 7.38 -4.30
CA VAL A 213 -15.31 7.61 -2.85
C VAL A 213 -14.41 8.79 -2.52
N PRO A 214 -14.79 9.69 -1.58
CA PRO A 214 -13.92 10.79 -1.17
C PRO A 214 -12.55 10.30 -0.72
N PHE A 215 -11.51 11.00 -1.20
CA PHE A 215 -10.13 10.84 -0.76
C PHE A 215 -9.42 12.19 -0.90
N PHE A 216 -8.97 12.77 0.20
CA PHE A 216 -8.50 14.16 0.31
C PHE A 216 -9.51 15.17 -0.28
N GLY A 217 -10.77 15.01 0.11
CA GLY A 217 -11.85 15.89 -0.32
C GLY A 217 -12.28 15.77 -1.79
N CYS A 218 -11.63 14.89 -2.59
CA CYS A 218 -11.93 14.69 -3.99
C CYS A 218 -12.46 13.29 -4.27
N PRO A 219 -13.45 13.12 -5.17
CA PRO A 219 -13.88 11.80 -5.60
C PRO A 219 -12.73 11.03 -6.25
N ALA A 220 -12.44 9.84 -5.75
CA ALA A 220 -11.35 8.99 -6.23
C ALA A 220 -11.83 7.56 -6.47
N PRO A 221 -11.54 6.95 -7.64
CA PRO A 221 -11.90 5.56 -7.92
C PRO A 221 -11.23 4.62 -6.92
N THR A 222 -12.04 4.03 -6.03
CA THR A 222 -11.60 3.24 -4.88
C THR A 222 -12.28 1.87 -4.90
N THR A 223 -11.55 0.81 -4.61
CA THR A 223 -12.15 -0.52 -4.43
C THR A 223 -12.97 -0.57 -3.15
N ILE A 224 -14.21 -1.02 -3.25
CA ILE A 224 -15.08 -1.27 -2.10
C ILE A 224 -14.88 -2.68 -1.51
N GLY A 225 -13.98 -3.48 -2.10
CA GLY A 225 -13.78 -4.88 -1.76
C GLY A 225 -13.60 -5.17 -0.27
N PRO A 226 -12.73 -4.46 0.47
CA PRO A 226 -12.56 -4.70 1.90
C PRO A 226 -13.85 -4.49 2.72
N ALA A 227 -14.54 -3.37 2.50
CA ALA A 227 -15.78 -3.04 3.20
C ALA A 227 -16.90 -4.02 2.83
N TRP A 228 -17.01 -4.38 1.55
CA TRP A 228 -18.00 -5.34 1.08
C TRP A 228 -17.78 -6.72 1.68
N LEU A 229 -16.54 -7.23 1.71
CA LEU A 229 -16.21 -8.52 2.33
C LEU A 229 -16.54 -8.52 3.82
N ALA A 230 -16.15 -7.46 4.54
CA ALA A 230 -16.39 -7.34 5.97
C ALA A 230 -17.88 -7.41 6.29
N LEU A 231 -18.68 -6.57 5.63
CA LEU A 231 -20.13 -6.52 5.84
C LEU A 231 -20.85 -7.79 5.32
N ARG A 232 -20.38 -8.37 4.22
CA ARG A 232 -20.98 -9.61 3.69
C ARG A 232 -20.81 -10.79 4.64
N ARG A 233 -19.67 -10.85 5.34
CA ARG A 233 -19.32 -11.98 6.22
C ARG A 233 -19.51 -11.68 7.71
N GLY A 234 -19.66 -10.41 8.07
CA GLY A 234 -19.63 -9.98 9.47
C GLY A 234 -18.22 -10.07 10.08
N CYS A 235 -17.18 -10.16 9.23
CA CYS A 235 -15.79 -10.25 9.69
C CYS A 235 -15.25 -8.89 10.16
N PRO A 236 -14.33 -8.87 11.13
CA PRO A 236 -13.64 -7.64 11.51
C PRO A 236 -12.89 -7.03 10.31
N LEU A 237 -12.99 -5.71 10.16
CA LEU A 237 -12.17 -4.91 9.24
C LEU A 237 -11.12 -4.18 10.06
N VAL A 238 -9.90 -4.70 10.06
CA VAL A 238 -8.80 -4.24 10.91
C VAL A 238 -7.80 -3.41 10.10
N PRO A 239 -7.69 -2.10 10.36
CA PRO A 239 -6.65 -1.28 9.75
C PRO A 239 -5.28 -1.59 10.35
N VAL A 240 -4.26 -1.69 9.47
CA VAL A 240 -2.87 -1.95 9.84
C VAL A 240 -1.99 -0.84 9.28
N GLN A 241 -1.41 -0.05 10.16
CA GLN A 241 -0.50 1.04 9.80
C GLN A 241 0.94 0.56 9.85
N VAL A 242 1.70 0.88 8.81
CA VAL A 242 3.15 0.67 8.77
C VAL A 242 3.83 2.02 8.73
N GLU A 243 4.72 2.27 9.66
CA GLU A 243 5.49 3.51 9.78
C GLU A 243 6.98 3.19 9.77
N ARG A 244 7.73 3.93 8.95
CA ARG A 244 9.19 3.89 8.98
C ARG A 244 9.69 4.91 10.00
N LEU A 245 10.30 4.44 11.07
CA LEU A 245 10.89 5.28 12.12
C LEU A 245 12.34 5.65 11.80
N GLY A 246 12.98 4.84 10.95
CA GLY A 246 14.36 5.01 10.52
C GLY A 246 14.74 4.02 9.42
N PRO A 247 16.01 4.01 9.00
CA PRO A 247 16.48 3.04 8.01
C PRO A 247 16.33 1.61 8.54
N ALA A 248 15.50 0.79 7.89
CA ALA A 248 15.15 -0.57 8.31
C ALA A 248 14.70 -0.64 9.79
N ASP A 249 13.92 0.34 10.22
CA ASP A 249 13.35 0.41 11.58
C ASP A 249 11.89 0.83 11.45
N TYR A 250 10.96 0.00 11.95
CA TYR A 250 9.54 0.10 11.68
C TYR A 250 8.67 -0.12 12.90
N GLN A 251 7.53 0.57 12.89
CA GLN A 251 6.38 0.30 13.74
C GLN A 251 5.26 -0.22 12.87
N VAL A 252 4.66 -1.37 13.24
CA VAL A 252 3.39 -1.84 12.67
C VAL A 252 2.34 -1.78 13.76
N THR A 253 1.28 -1.02 13.52
CA THR A 253 0.18 -0.82 14.47
C THR A 253 -1.10 -1.43 13.93
N PHE A 254 -1.65 -2.40 14.63
CA PHE A 254 -2.98 -2.94 14.41
C PHE A 254 -3.98 -2.09 15.19
N HIS A 255 -4.78 -1.30 14.48
CA HIS A 255 -5.80 -0.44 15.09
C HIS A 255 -7.05 -1.23 15.48
N ALA A 256 -7.93 -0.62 16.25
CA ALA A 256 -9.27 -1.15 16.50
C ALA A 256 -10.01 -1.39 15.18
N PRO A 257 -10.83 -2.45 15.08
CA PRO A 257 -11.59 -2.72 13.87
C PRO A 257 -12.59 -1.61 13.58
N LEU A 258 -12.73 -1.22 12.31
CA LEU A 258 -13.75 -0.25 11.87
C LEU A 258 -15.16 -0.85 11.94
N VAL A 259 -15.26 -2.17 11.79
CA VAL A 259 -16.51 -2.95 11.93
C VAL A 259 -16.16 -4.35 12.40
N ARG A 260 -17.03 -4.97 13.23
CA ARG A 260 -16.94 -6.36 13.68
C ARG A 260 -18.36 -6.87 13.97
N GLY A 261 -18.69 -8.05 13.46
CA GLY A 261 -19.99 -8.69 13.68
C GLY A 261 -21.15 -8.10 12.88
N GLU A 262 -21.02 -6.92 12.32
CA GLU A 262 -22.05 -6.28 11.50
C GLU A 262 -22.17 -6.97 10.13
N ARG A 263 -23.40 -7.32 9.75
CA ARG A 263 -23.72 -7.81 8.40
C ARG A 263 -24.64 -6.83 7.69
N SER A 264 -24.31 -6.50 6.45
CA SER A 264 -25.12 -5.63 5.62
C SER A 264 -24.93 -5.96 4.14
N ALA A 265 -26.00 -5.94 3.39
CA ALA A 265 -26.00 -5.92 1.92
C ALA A 265 -26.23 -4.52 1.35
N ASP A 266 -26.45 -3.53 2.21
CA ASP A 266 -26.72 -2.14 1.82
C ASP A 266 -25.46 -1.51 1.20
N ARG A 267 -25.57 -1.13 -0.07
CA ARG A 267 -24.49 -0.47 -0.81
C ARG A 267 -24.08 0.86 -0.15
N SER A 268 -25.03 1.58 0.42
CA SER A 268 -24.74 2.87 1.09
C SER A 268 -23.85 2.66 2.31
N ARG A 269 -24.06 1.58 3.08
CA ARG A 269 -23.22 1.22 4.22
C ARG A 269 -21.82 0.81 3.78
N VAL A 270 -21.69 0.06 2.68
CA VAL A 270 -20.39 -0.31 2.08
C VAL A 270 -19.61 0.94 1.67
N LEU A 271 -20.27 1.90 1.02
CA LEU A 271 -19.63 3.14 0.60
C LEU A 271 -19.21 4.01 1.80
N ARG A 272 -20.05 4.12 2.83
CA ARG A 272 -19.70 4.83 4.08
C ARG A 272 -18.48 4.21 4.74
N LEU A 273 -18.45 2.88 4.91
CA LEU A 273 -17.31 2.18 5.52
C LEU A 273 -16.02 2.35 4.67
N THR A 274 -16.17 2.38 3.34
CA THR A 274 -15.02 2.66 2.45
C THR A 274 -14.53 4.11 2.61
N ALA A 275 -15.43 5.07 2.81
CA ALA A 275 -15.06 6.45 3.07
C ALA A 275 -14.38 6.63 4.44
N GLU A 276 -14.86 5.95 5.48
CA GLU A 276 -14.23 5.89 6.80
C GLU A 276 -12.78 5.37 6.70
N LEU A 277 -12.57 4.30 5.92
CA LEU A 277 -11.25 3.73 5.67
C LEU A 277 -10.34 4.71 4.90
N ASN A 278 -10.86 5.38 3.87
CA ASN A 278 -10.12 6.42 3.14
C ASN A 278 -9.71 7.57 4.09
N ALA A 279 -10.63 8.05 4.92
CA ALA A 279 -10.35 9.12 5.89
C ALA A 279 -9.26 8.71 6.91
N LEU A 280 -9.22 7.43 7.30
CA LEU A 280 -8.14 6.91 8.14
C LEU A 280 -6.78 6.96 7.42
N PHE A 281 -6.73 6.48 6.18
CA PHE A 281 -5.51 6.55 5.37
C PHE A 281 -5.04 7.99 5.12
N GLU A 282 -5.97 8.93 4.91
CA GLU A 282 -5.64 10.35 4.78
C GLU A 282 -4.91 10.88 6.02
N ARG A 283 -5.37 10.53 7.23
CA ARG A 283 -4.71 10.93 8.47
C ARG A 283 -3.27 10.42 8.52
N TRP A 284 -3.04 9.14 8.19
CA TRP A 284 -1.70 8.56 8.17
C TRP A 284 -0.79 9.20 7.13
N ILE A 285 -1.33 9.44 5.94
CA ILE A 285 -0.57 10.06 4.83
C ILE A 285 -0.22 11.51 5.17
N ARG A 286 -1.10 12.26 5.84
CA ARG A 286 -0.80 13.64 6.26
C ARG A 286 0.35 13.72 7.25
N VAL A 287 0.48 12.75 8.14
CA VAL A 287 1.59 12.68 9.11
C VAL A 287 2.90 12.33 8.42
N HIS A 288 2.88 11.37 7.48
CA HIS A 288 4.08 10.90 6.78
C HIS A 288 3.93 10.87 5.26
N PRO A 289 3.74 12.04 4.59
CA PRO A 289 3.45 12.08 3.16
C PRO A 289 4.56 11.50 2.29
N GLY A 290 5.82 11.65 2.69
CA GLY A 290 6.98 11.07 2.00
C GLY A 290 7.04 9.54 2.06
N GLN A 291 6.27 8.91 2.95
CA GLN A 291 6.20 7.46 3.04
C GLN A 291 5.11 6.85 2.15
N TRP A 292 4.19 7.64 1.59
CA TRP A 292 3.13 7.12 0.73
C TRP A 292 3.62 6.87 -0.71
N LEU A 293 3.46 5.64 -1.19
CA LEU A 293 3.83 5.26 -2.56
C LEU A 293 2.79 5.78 -3.57
N CYS A 294 2.88 7.03 -3.94
CA CYS A 294 1.96 7.69 -4.86
C CYS A 294 2.46 7.74 -6.33
N MET A 295 3.11 6.68 -6.80
CA MET A 295 3.72 6.60 -8.15
C MET A 295 2.73 6.23 -9.26
N ARG A 296 1.45 6.19 -8.96
CA ARG A 296 0.35 6.03 -9.91
C ARG A 296 -0.63 7.17 -9.72
N ARG A 297 -1.30 7.59 -10.80
CA ARG A 297 -2.34 8.62 -10.72
C ARG A 297 -3.49 8.13 -9.83
N ARG A 298 -3.73 8.80 -8.70
CA ARG A 298 -4.82 8.42 -7.78
C ARG A 298 -6.17 8.93 -8.24
N TRP A 299 -6.22 10.14 -8.82
CA TRP A 299 -7.44 10.76 -9.31
C TRP A 299 -7.48 10.79 -10.84
N PRO A 300 -8.68 10.77 -11.48
CA PRO A 300 -8.84 11.02 -12.91
C PRO A 300 -8.30 12.39 -13.32
N ARG A 301 -7.97 12.57 -14.61
CA ARG A 301 -7.51 13.86 -15.14
C ARG A 301 -8.54 14.98 -14.96
N ALA A 302 -9.83 14.65 -15.08
CA ALA A 302 -10.96 15.59 -15.01
C ALA A 302 -11.53 15.80 -13.59
N ALA A 303 -10.91 15.25 -12.54
CA ALA A 303 -11.40 15.48 -11.18
C ALA A 303 -11.20 16.95 -10.80
N ALA A 304 -12.28 17.65 -10.51
CA ALA A 304 -12.26 19.04 -10.03
C ALA A 304 -11.38 19.20 -8.77
N PRO A 305 -10.79 20.37 -8.52
CA PRO A 305 -10.10 20.66 -7.27
C PRO A 305 -11.02 20.40 -6.08
N ALA A 306 -10.43 20.04 -4.92
CA ALA A 306 -11.17 19.86 -3.68
C ALA A 306 -12.03 21.09 -3.38
N LEU A 307 -13.29 20.89 -3.02
CA LEU A 307 -14.09 21.95 -2.43
C LEU A 307 -13.35 22.45 -1.18
N PRO A 308 -13.27 23.77 -0.93
CA PRO A 308 -12.71 24.28 0.31
C PRO A 308 -13.47 23.63 1.47
N GLN A 309 -12.75 23.06 2.42
CA GLN A 309 -13.33 22.60 3.67
C GLN A 309 -14.01 23.83 4.29
N ALA A 310 -15.31 23.74 4.58
CA ALA A 310 -16.02 24.78 5.29
C ALA A 310 -15.22 25.11 6.56
N ALA A 311 -14.74 26.33 6.63
CA ALA A 311 -14.10 26.85 7.82
C ALA A 311 -15.03 26.59 9.01
N GLY A 312 -14.47 26.01 10.06
CA GLY A 312 -15.20 25.65 11.27
C GLY A 312 -16.07 26.80 11.75
N GLY A 313 -17.31 26.46 12.09
CA GLY A 313 -18.24 27.40 12.65
C GLY A 313 -17.63 28.12 13.87
N GLU A 314 -17.61 29.43 13.81
CA GLU A 314 -17.39 30.29 14.96
C GLU A 314 -18.39 29.93 16.06
N VAL A 315 -17.89 29.45 17.16
CA VAL A 315 -18.64 29.39 18.41
C VAL A 315 -18.83 30.84 18.83
N ARG A 316 -19.98 31.44 18.53
CA ARG A 316 -20.42 32.70 19.18
C ARG A 316 -20.55 32.44 20.66
N ALA A 317 -19.62 32.98 21.42
CA ALA A 317 -19.81 33.20 22.86
C ALA A 317 -21.01 34.16 23.03
N CYS A 318 -22.08 33.67 23.62
CA CYS A 318 -23.11 34.54 24.22
C CYS A 318 -22.60 35.00 25.57
N ALA A 319 -22.57 36.33 25.73
CA ALA A 319 -22.39 37.01 26.99
C ALA A 319 -23.57 36.74 27.94
#